data_8e764c9f1b31fa87e1312ab339608045
#
_entry.id   8e764c9f1b31fa87e1312ab339608045
#
_cell.length_a   1.000
_cell.length_b   1.000
_cell.length_c   1.000
_cell.angle_alpha   90.00
_cell.angle_beta   90.00
_cell.angle_gamma   90.00
#
_symmetry.space_group_name_H-M   'P 1'
#
loop_
_entity.id
_entity.type
_entity.pdbx_description
1 polymer ?
#
loop_
_entity_poly.entity_id
_entity_poly.type
_entity_poly.pdbx_seq_one_letter_code
_entity_poly.pdbx_strand_id
1 'polypeptide(L)'
;MNAQKLRLLFLNVGHFTDHLFMLIFAKAAFSAGLAFGLAADGAYAEMIPYGVPSLILFGAGAPLAAHLADKWNRNVMIAVFFIGIGLASIATGFATSPVQIGIGLAVLGVFAAIYHPVGIAMVIQGGGNVGWRLGSNGVWGNMGVAAAPLITGFVLADYDWRLAFALPGVVSILIGLGFIAFVRSGRARPPEATAREKALVGFAPGWKRALLSLALVTAAGGFVFGAMTFIIPRLFEVSMPNVSVDVAVTGMLAAAVYATAAFAQLFVGNIIDKRPIKPVLVTVALGQPVLIGVMALQADYALFAATMLAMTFVFGQIPITDALLSRYVPDEWRTKVLSVKFMLNLVIGAMALLTARFILASGGGFETVMMVLAFAAVGIVIAALMLPARAGADGAFDTAAAE
;
A
#
# COMPACT_ATOMS: atom_id res chain seq x y z
N MET A 1 15.32 12.67 -22.35
CA MET A 1 14.79 11.37 -21.86
C MET A 1 14.05 10.69 -23.01
N ASN A 2 14.32 9.40 -23.30
CA ASN A 2 13.59 8.71 -24.36
C ASN A 2 12.13 8.45 -23.96
N ALA A 3 11.26 8.16 -24.94
CA ALA A 3 9.83 8.00 -24.73
C ALA A 3 9.46 6.86 -23.73
N GLN A 4 10.23 5.77 -23.73
CA GLN A 4 10.00 4.64 -22.82
C GLN A 4 10.34 5.00 -21.35
N LYS A 5 11.46 5.72 -21.14
CA LYS A 5 11.81 6.22 -19.80
C LYS A 5 10.78 7.23 -19.29
N LEU A 6 10.26 8.11 -20.17
CA LEU A 6 9.22 9.06 -19.81
C LEU A 6 7.89 8.35 -19.47
N ARG A 7 7.52 7.33 -20.24
CA ARG A 7 6.34 6.50 -19.94
C ARG A 7 6.48 5.82 -18.57
N LEU A 8 7.63 5.19 -18.29
CA LEU A 8 7.88 4.57 -17.00
C LEU A 8 7.84 5.58 -15.86
N LEU A 9 8.38 6.78 -16.07
CA LEU A 9 8.32 7.85 -15.07
C LEU A 9 6.87 8.24 -14.74
N PHE A 10 6.00 8.44 -15.75
CA PHE A 10 4.57 8.70 -15.48
C PHE A 10 3.91 7.56 -14.69
N LEU A 11 4.24 6.30 -15.01
CA LEU A 11 3.70 5.15 -14.25
C LEU A 11 4.24 5.12 -12.82
N ASN A 12 5.51 5.40 -12.61
CA ASN A 12 6.11 5.48 -11.28
C ASN A 12 5.50 6.61 -10.44
N VAL A 13 5.34 7.79 -11.04
CA VAL A 13 4.65 8.93 -10.40
C VAL A 13 3.18 8.58 -10.14
N GLY A 14 2.52 7.82 -11.02
CA GLY A 14 1.17 7.32 -10.80
C GLY A 14 1.07 6.43 -9.56
N HIS A 15 2.01 5.51 -9.36
CA HIS A 15 2.04 4.66 -8.17
C HIS A 15 2.28 5.45 -6.87
N PHE A 16 3.19 6.41 -6.94
CA PHE A 16 3.42 7.37 -5.84
C PHE A 16 2.14 8.15 -5.52
N THR A 17 1.48 8.70 -6.54
CA THR A 17 0.25 9.48 -6.41
C THR A 17 -0.88 8.65 -5.78
N ASP A 18 -1.05 7.42 -6.23
CA ASP A 18 -2.07 6.49 -5.72
C ASP A 18 -1.97 6.31 -4.20
N HIS A 19 -0.80 5.90 -3.72
CA HIS A 19 -0.58 5.68 -2.29
C HIS A 19 -0.55 6.97 -1.45
N LEU A 20 -0.06 8.08 -2.00
CA LEU A 20 -0.11 9.39 -1.36
C LEU A 20 -1.56 9.74 -1.00
N PHE A 21 -2.46 9.72 -1.98
CA PHE A 21 -3.86 10.13 -1.78
C PHE A 21 -4.62 9.21 -0.83
N MET A 22 -4.33 7.92 -0.85
CA MET A 22 -4.98 6.96 0.05
C MET A 22 -4.64 7.18 1.53
N LEU A 23 -3.54 7.90 1.84
CA LEU A 23 -3.04 8.07 3.21
C LEU A 23 -3.01 9.53 3.72
N ILE A 24 -3.37 10.53 2.90
CA ILE A 24 -3.51 11.92 3.37
C ILE A 24 -4.44 11.98 4.59
N PHE A 25 -5.60 11.31 4.51
CA PHE A 25 -6.60 11.33 5.57
C PHE A 25 -6.08 10.71 6.88
N ALA A 26 -5.19 9.76 6.85
CA ALA A 26 -4.59 9.13 8.03
C ALA A 26 -3.95 10.19 8.98
N LYS A 27 -3.30 11.20 8.40
CA LYS A 27 -2.67 12.33 9.14
C LYS A 27 -3.64 13.49 9.34
N ALA A 28 -4.54 13.76 8.41
CA ALA A 28 -5.46 14.90 8.46
C ALA A 28 -6.72 14.64 9.32
N ALA A 29 -7.05 13.39 9.64
CA ALA A 29 -8.31 13.01 10.28
C ALA A 29 -8.57 13.75 11.61
N PHE A 30 -7.57 13.86 12.47
CA PHE A 30 -7.71 14.54 13.74
C PHE A 30 -8.01 16.04 13.57
N SER A 31 -7.21 16.75 12.76
CA SER A 31 -7.39 18.17 12.50
C SER A 31 -8.73 18.47 11.82
N ALA A 32 -9.15 17.60 10.88
CA ALA A 32 -10.47 17.71 10.26
C ALA A 32 -11.60 17.48 11.28
N GLY A 33 -11.47 16.51 12.18
CA GLY A 33 -12.43 16.25 13.25
C GLY A 33 -12.62 17.47 14.16
N LEU A 34 -11.53 18.09 14.60
CA LEU A 34 -11.57 19.32 15.40
C LEU A 34 -12.26 20.46 14.65
N ALA A 35 -11.95 20.62 13.35
CA ALA A 35 -12.57 21.65 12.51
C ALA A 35 -14.09 21.44 12.32
N PHE A 36 -14.58 20.21 12.46
CA PHE A 36 -16.01 19.88 12.46
C PHE A 36 -16.66 19.94 13.86
N GLY A 37 -15.90 20.37 14.88
CA GLY A 37 -16.42 20.54 16.24
C GLY A 37 -16.42 19.27 17.09
N LEU A 38 -15.73 18.23 16.67
CA LEU A 38 -15.58 17.01 17.50
C LEU A 38 -14.65 17.28 18.69
N ALA A 39 -14.93 16.65 19.83
CA ALA A 39 -14.12 16.77 21.02
C ALA A 39 -12.74 16.14 20.82
N ALA A 40 -11.68 16.79 21.33
CA ALA A 40 -10.29 16.40 21.06
C ALA A 40 -9.94 14.98 21.52
N ASP A 41 -10.57 14.49 22.59
CA ASP A 41 -10.38 13.13 23.13
C ASP A 41 -10.97 12.03 22.23
N GLY A 42 -12.01 12.36 21.41
CA GLY A 42 -12.69 11.43 20.51
C GLY A 42 -12.48 11.68 19.01
N ALA A 43 -12.06 12.89 18.62
CA ALA A 43 -12.08 13.37 17.22
C ALA A 43 -11.42 12.38 16.24
N TYR A 44 -10.26 11.83 16.58
CA TYR A 44 -9.57 10.89 15.70
C TYR A 44 -10.35 9.58 15.51
N ALA A 45 -10.83 8.99 16.60
CA ALA A 45 -11.60 7.74 16.58
C ALA A 45 -12.91 7.90 15.80
N GLU A 46 -13.60 9.04 15.97
CA GLU A 46 -14.85 9.34 15.27
C GLU A 46 -14.63 9.58 13.76
N MET A 47 -13.46 10.07 13.36
CA MET A 47 -13.15 10.30 11.94
C MET A 47 -12.70 9.04 11.20
N ILE A 48 -12.11 8.04 11.84
CA ILE A 48 -11.61 6.81 11.19
C ILE A 48 -12.65 6.16 10.24
N PRO A 49 -13.94 5.98 10.61
CA PRO A 49 -14.91 5.31 9.74
C PRO A 49 -15.09 5.96 8.37
N TYR A 50 -14.89 7.27 8.27
CA TYR A 50 -15.03 7.99 7.00
C TYR A 50 -13.91 7.69 5.99
N GLY A 51 -12.76 7.14 6.45
CA GLY A 51 -11.71 6.62 5.58
C GLY A 51 -11.97 5.21 5.03
N VAL A 52 -12.85 4.44 5.67
CA VAL A 52 -13.10 3.02 5.32
C VAL A 52 -13.66 2.85 3.90
N PRO A 53 -14.66 3.63 3.43
CA PRO A 53 -15.19 3.48 2.08
C PRO A 53 -14.14 3.62 0.98
N SER A 54 -13.13 4.47 1.17
CA SER A 54 -12.04 4.63 0.18
C SER A 54 -11.26 3.34 -0.02
N LEU A 55 -10.91 2.63 1.06
CA LEU A 55 -10.18 1.37 1.00
C LEU A 55 -11.01 0.26 0.35
N ILE A 56 -12.30 0.17 0.71
CA ILE A 56 -13.22 -0.82 0.13
C ILE A 56 -13.36 -0.59 -1.38
N LEU A 57 -13.61 0.66 -1.81
CA LEU A 57 -13.80 1.00 -3.22
C LEU A 57 -12.50 0.92 -4.02
N PHE A 58 -11.35 1.21 -3.41
CA PHE A 58 -10.05 0.98 -3.99
C PHE A 58 -9.85 -0.51 -4.36
N GLY A 59 -10.17 -1.43 -3.44
CA GLY A 59 -10.08 -2.86 -3.70
C GLY A 59 -11.16 -3.39 -4.65
N ALA A 60 -12.42 -3.10 -4.35
CA ALA A 60 -13.56 -3.61 -5.10
C ALA A 60 -13.68 -3.01 -6.52
N GLY A 61 -13.16 -1.80 -6.73
CA GLY A 61 -13.16 -1.15 -8.04
C GLY A 61 -12.12 -1.69 -9.02
N ALA A 62 -11.07 -2.37 -8.54
CA ALA A 62 -9.98 -2.83 -9.39
C ALA A 62 -10.40 -3.79 -10.53
N PRO A 63 -11.29 -4.77 -10.35
CA PRO A 63 -11.77 -5.61 -11.45
C PRO A 63 -12.54 -4.82 -12.53
N LEU A 64 -13.33 -3.84 -12.12
CA LEU A 64 -14.05 -2.96 -13.05
C LEU A 64 -13.07 -2.09 -13.84
N ALA A 65 -12.07 -1.51 -13.17
CA ALA A 65 -11.05 -0.71 -13.82
C ALA A 65 -10.24 -1.51 -14.85
N ALA A 66 -9.88 -2.77 -14.53
CA ALA A 66 -9.24 -3.68 -15.47
C ALA A 66 -10.11 -3.91 -16.71
N HIS A 67 -11.40 -4.22 -16.52
CA HIS A 67 -12.34 -4.45 -17.62
C HIS A 67 -12.52 -3.20 -18.52
N LEU A 68 -12.63 -2.03 -17.93
CA LEU A 68 -12.72 -0.77 -18.68
C LEU A 68 -11.44 -0.46 -19.45
N ALA A 69 -10.27 -0.78 -18.89
CA ALA A 69 -8.98 -0.60 -19.55
C ALA A 69 -8.83 -1.47 -20.81
N ASP A 70 -9.41 -2.65 -20.80
CA ASP A 70 -9.43 -3.55 -21.97
C ASP A 70 -10.42 -3.05 -23.04
N LYS A 71 -11.56 -2.45 -22.65
CA LYS A 71 -12.55 -1.91 -23.57
C LYS A 71 -12.17 -0.55 -24.17
N TRP A 72 -11.60 0.33 -23.37
CA TRP A 72 -11.30 1.71 -23.80
C TRP A 72 -9.88 1.82 -24.30
N ASN A 73 -8.94 2.03 -23.40
CA ASN A 73 -7.51 2.11 -23.65
C ASN A 73 -6.81 2.34 -22.32
N ARG A 74 -5.70 1.66 -22.06
CA ARG A 74 -4.94 1.81 -20.82
C ARG A 74 -4.40 3.23 -20.59
N ASN A 75 -3.99 3.93 -21.67
CA ASN A 75 -3.53 5.31 -21.54
C ASN A 75 -4.70 6.24 -21.14
N VAL A 76 -5.91 6.02 -21.67
CA VAL A 76 -7.10 6.78 -21.26
C VAL A 76 -7.39 6.54 -19.79
N MET A 77 -7.33 5.29 -19.33
CA MET A 77 -7.57 4.95 -17.91
C MET A 77 -6.54 5.61 -16.98
N ILE A 78 -5.26 5.67 -17.34
CA ILE A 78 -4.25 6.39 -16.54
C ILE A 78 -4.49 7.90 -16.54
N ALA A 79 -4.95 8.48 -17.65
CA ALA A 79 -5.36 9.89 -17.68
C ALA A 79 -6.57 10.15 -16.76
N VAL A 80 -7.59 9.27 -16.81
CA VAL A 80 -8.76 9.30 -15.91
C VAL A 80 -8.33 9.16 -14.45
N PHE A 81 -7.38 8.28 -14.15
CA PHE A 81 -6.81 8.14 -12.81
C PHE A 81 -6.25 9.48 -12.30
N PHE A 82 -5.29 10.09 -12.99
CA PHE A 82 -4.66 11.33 -12.51
C PHE A 82 -5.65 12.49 -12.38
N ILE A 83 -6.51 12.70 -13.37
CA ILE A 83 -7.48 13.79 -13.35
C ILE A 83 -8.57 13.53 -12.30
N GLY A 84 -9.11 12.30 -12.26
CA GLY A 84 -10.21 11.93 -11.37
C GLY A 84 -9.80 11.94 -9.90
N ILE A 85 -8.64 11.35 -9.56
CA ILE A 85 -8.15 11.35 -8.18
C ILE A 85 -7.81 12.77 -7.71
N GLY A 86 -7.25 13.61 -8.60
CA GLY A 86 -6.96 15.00 -8.31
C GLY A 86 -8.23 15.82 -8.07
N LEU A 87 -9.25 15.68 -8.91
CA LEU A 87 -10.54 16.36 -8.73
C LEU A 87 -11.26 15.89 -7.47
N ALA A 88 -11.27 14.58 -7.21
CA ALA A 88 -11.86 14.00 -6.00
C ALA A 88 -11.16 14.52 -4.73
N SER A 89 -9.83 14.64 -4.75
CA SER A 89 -9.08 15.19 -3.62
C SER A 89 -9.40 16.67 -3.40
N ILE A 90 -9.41 17.49 -4.43
CA ILE A 90 -9.80 18.91 -4.32
C ILE A 90 -11.21 19.01 -3.76
N ALA A 91 -12.16 18.24 -4.28
CA ALA A 91 -13.54 18.23 -3.79
C ALA A 91 -13.61 17.81 -2.30
N THR A 92 -12.80 16.84 -1.87
CA THR A 92 -12.69 16.45 -0.45
C THR A 92 -12.22 17.61 0.43
N GLY A 93 -11.31 18.46 -0.07
CA GLY A 93 -10.88 19.68 0.62
C GLY A 93 -11.99 20.73 0.83
N PHE A 94 -13.09 20.67 0.10
CA PHE A 94 -14.26 21.55 0.31
C PHE A 94 -15.32 20.98 1.26
N ALA A 95 -15.06 19.80 1.86
CA ALA A 95 -16.01 19.19 2.79
C ALA A 95 -16.26 20.09 4.03
N THR A 96 -17.54 20.18 4.42
CA THR A 96 -18.01 20.92 5.59
C THR A 96 -18.57 20.01 6.68
N SER A 97 -18.50 18.70 6.49
CA SER A 97 -18.91 17.70 7.48
C SER A 97 -18.13 16.40 7.33
N PRO A 98 -18.08 15.56 8.38
CA PRO A 98 -17.45 14.23 8.30
C PRO A 98 -18.04 13.35 7.19
N VAL A 99 -19.36 13.41 6.97
CA VAL A 99 -20.03 12.64 5.90
C VAL A 99 -19.54 13.07 4.52
N GLN A 100 -19.38 14.38 4.27
CA GLN A 100 -18.86 14.87 3.00
C GLN A 100 -17.41 14.45 2.77
N ILE A 101 -16.56 14.45 3.82
CA ILE A 101 -15.21 13.87 3.72
C ILE A 101 -15.29 12.39 3.32
N GLY A 102 -16.15 11.60 3.97
CA GLY A 102 -16.33 10.18 3.66
C GLY A 102 -16.75 9.94 2.21
N ILE A 103 -17.67 10.76 1.68
CA ILE A 103 -18.08 10.70 0.26
C ILE A 103 -16.91 11.05 -0.66
N GLY A 104 -16.19 12.14 -0.37
CA GLY A 104 -15.03 12.56 -1.15
C GLY A 104 -13.92 11.48 -1.19
N LEU A 105 -13.62 10.90 -0.03
CA LEU A 105 -12.67 9.79 0.08
C LEU A 105 -13.15 8.53 -0.66
N ALA A 106 -14.46 8.22 -0.62
CA ALA A 106 -15.04 7.11 -1.38
C ALA A 106 -14.84 7.31 -2.90
N VAL A 107 -15.11 8.52 -3.41
CA VAL A 107 -14.87 8.87 -4.82
C VAL A 107 -13.38 8.79 -5.16
N LEU A 108 -12.51 9.24 -4.27
CA LEU A 108 -11.06 9.12 -4.41
C LEU A 108 -10.64 7.65 -4.54
N GLY A 109 -11.20 6.76 -3.69
CA GLY A 109 -10.96 5.31 -3.77
C GLY A 109 -11.38 4.68 -5.11
N VAL A 110 -12.47 5.17 -5.73
CA VAL A 110 -12.89 4.71 -7.06
C VAL A 110 -11.83 5.02 -8.12
N PHE A 111 -11.26 6.23 -8.12
CA PHE A 111 -10.20 6.58 -9.07
C PHE A 111 -8.88 5.90 -8.75
N ALA A 112 -8.52 5.75 -7.47
CA ALA A 112 -7.35 4.98 -7.02
C ALA A 112 -7.38 3.53 -7.55
N ALA A 113 -8.55 2.88 -7.57
CA ALA A 113 -8.73 1.51 -8.05
C ALA A 113 -8.20 1.27 -9.48
N ILE A 114 -7.97 2.32 -10.24
CA ILE A 114 -7.48 2.23 -11.62
C ILE A 114 -6.00 1.85 -11.68
N TYR A 115 -5.18 2.41 -10.76
CA TYR A 115 -3.73 2.32 -10.94
C TYR A 115 -3.20 0.89 -10.90
N HIS A 116 -3.54 0.10 -9.89
CA HIS A 116 -2.95 -1.22 -9.71
C HIS A 116 -3.19 -2.17 -10.89
N PRO A 117 -4.41 -2.39 -11.40
CA PRO A 117 -4.61 -3.30 -12.52
C PRO A 117 -4.09 -2.73 -13.85
N VAL A 118 -4.18 -1.42 -14.06
CA VAL A 118 -3.85 -0.80 -15.35
C VAL A 118 -2.39 -0.38 -15.41
N GLY A 119 -1.91 0.36 -14.41
CA GLY A 119 -0.56 0.92 -14.36
C GLY A 119 0.50 -0.19 -14.28
N ILE A 120 0.30 -1.19 -13.39
CA ILE A 120 1.24 -2.32 -13.25
C ILE A 120 1.28 -3.14 -14.55
N ALA A 121 0.13 -3.39 -15.20
CA ALA A 121 0.11 -4.05 -16.49
C ALA A 121 0.90 -3.27 -17.57
N MET A 122 0.83 -1.93 -17.54
CA MET A 122 1.63 -1.08 -18.45
C MET A 122 3.12 -1.07 -18.11
N VAL A 123 3.48 -1.20 -16.81
CA VAL A 123 4.87 -1.37 -16.37
C VAL A 123 5.45 -2.66 -16.93
N ILE A 124 4.73 -3.77 -16.84
CA ILE A 124 5.13 -5.09 -17.38
C ILE A 124 5.32 -5.03 -18.89
N GLN A 125 4.40 -4.39 -19.62
CA GLN A 125 4.46 -4.26 -21.08
C GLN A 125 5.63 -3.43 -21.61
N GLY A 126 6.33 -2.71 -20.75
CA GLY A 126 7.41 -1.84 -21.17
C GLY A 126 8.67 -2.53 -21.70
N GLY A 127 8.74 -3.85 -21.73
CA GLY A 127 9.90 -4.62 -22.20
C GLY A 127 11.14 -4.52 -21.30
N GLY A 128 12.22 -5.18 -21.70
CA GLY A 128 13.49 -5.19 -20.96
C GLY A 128 13.40 -5.96 -19.62
N ASN A 129 14.16 -5.55 -18.61
CA ASN A 129 14.15 -6.18 -17.28
C ASN A 129 12.85 -5.83 -16.54
N VAL A 130 11.86 -6.70 -16.62
CA VAL A 130 10.53 -6.54 -16.00
C VAL A 130 10.64 -6.49 -14.47
N GLY A 131 11.49 -7.32 -13.87
CA GLY A 131 11.71 -7.34 -12.42
C GLY A 131 12.20 -6.00 -11.88
N TRP A 132 13.20 -5.39 -12.54
CA TRP A 132 13.69 -4.06 -12.18
C TRP A 132 12.60 -2.98 -12.31
N ARG A 133 11.79 -3.05 -13.37
CA ARG A 133 10.70 -2.09 -13.59
C ARG A 133 9.63 -2.18 -12.53
N LEU A 134 9.21 -3.40 -12.17
CA LEU A 134 8.25 -3.65 -11.09
C LEU A 134 8.82 -3.25 -9.73
N GLY A 135 10.07 -3.61 -9.45
CA GLY A 135 10.75 -3.21 -8.21
C GLY A 135 10.87 -1.69 -8.08
N SER A 136 11.32 -1.01 -9.15
CA SER A 136 11.36 0.46 -9.19
C SER A 136 9.99 1.06 -8.98
N ASN A 137 8.97 0.55 -9.67
CA ASN A 137 7.60 1.03 -9.52
C ASN A 137 7.05 0.81 -8.09
N GLY A 138 7.36 -0.34 -7.46
CA GLY A 138 7.01 -0.61 -6.06
C GLY A 138 7.65 0.39 -5.08
N VAL A 139 8.94 0.74 -5.28
CA VAL A 139 9.60 1.77 -4.46
C VAL A 139 8.89 3.12 -4.58
N TRP A 140 8.49 3.53 -5.80
CA TRP A 140 7.74 4.77 -5.99
C TRP A 140 6.38 4.74 -5.26
N GLY A 141 5.64 3.63 -5.28
CA GLY A 141 4.41 3.46 -4.52
C GLY A 141 4.64 3.64 -3.02
N ASN A 142 5.67 2.98 -2.48
CA ASN A 142 6.01 3.10 -1.06
C ASN A 142 6.54 4.50 -0.67
N MET A 143 7.19 5.22 -1.59
CA MET A 143 7.51 6.62 -1.37
C MET A 143 6.25 7.49 -1.31
N GLY A 144 5.15 7.12 -2.00
CA GLY A 144 3.83 7.73 -1.83
C GLY A 144 3.28 7.53 -0.42
N VAL A 145 3.41 6.31 0.13
CA VAL A 145 3.06 6.02 1.54
C VAL A 145 3.83 6.92 2.50
N ALA A 146 5.15 7.07 2.29
CA ALA A 146 6.01 7.92 3.11
C ALA A 146 5.70 9.42 2.94
N ALA A 147 5.40 9.86 1.73
CA ALA A 147 5.12 11.26 1.42
C ALA A 147 3.79 11.75 2.03
N ALA A 148 2.82 10.85 2.26
CA ALA A 148 1.51 11.23 2.79
C ALA A 148 1.62 11.91 4.17
N PRO A 149 2.18 11.30 5.23
CA PRO A 149 2.33 11.97 6.52
C PRO A 149 3.30 13.15 6.46
N LEU A 150 4.33 13.10 5.59
CA LEU A 150 5.29 14.18 5.41
C LEU A 150 4.59 15.45 4.89
N ILE A 151 3.98 15.37 3.70
CA ILE A 151 3.34 16.51 3.04
C ILE A 151 2.18 17.01 3.89
N THR A 152 1.34 16.11 4.39
CA THR A 152 0.20 16.49 5.22
C THR A 152 0.67 17.15 6.53
N GLY A 153 1.71 16.63 7.17
CA GLY A 153 2.28 17.19 8.39
C GLY A 153 2.77 18.62 8.20
N PHE A 154 3.52 18.90 7.12
CA PHE A 154 3.96 20.27 6.80
C PHE A 154 2.81 21.21 6.49
N VAL A 155 1.77 20.74 5.79
CA VAL A 155 0.59 21.58 5.54
C VAL A 155 -0.14 21.87 6.84
N LEU A 156 -0.32 20.89 7.72
CA LEU A 156 -1.04 21.05 8.98
C LEU A 156 -0.32 21.94 10.01
N ALA A 157 1.01 22.12 9.88
CA ALA A 157 1.77 22.97 10.77
C ALA A 157 1.36 24.45 10.66
N ASP A 158 1.11 24.91 9.42
CA ASP A 158 0.90 26.33 9.14
C ASP A 158 -0.45 26.64 8.45
N TYR A 159 -1.15 25.60 7.95
CA TYR A 159 -2.33 25.76 7.11
C TYR A 159 -3.49 24.85 7.52
N ASP A 160 -4.67 25.14 6.98
CA ASP A 160 -5.87 24.33 7.15
C ASP A 160 -5.71 22.94 6.47
N TRP A 161 -6.27 21.89 7.10
CA TRP A 161 -6.24 20.51 6.62
C TRP A 161 -6.76 20.33 5.18
N ARG A 162 -7.63 21.25 4.72
CA ARG A 162 -8.19 21.23 3.37
C ARG A 162 -7.11 21.34 2.29
N LEU A 163 -6.06 22.11 2.57
CA LEU A 163 -4.94 22.26 1.65
C LEU A 163 -4.11 20.98 1.49
N ALA A 164 -4.11 20.10 2.50
CA ALA A 164 -3.46 18.80 2.36
C ALA A 164 -4.10 17.92 1.27
N PHE A 165 -5.38 18.13 0.96
CA PHE A 165 -6.07 17.50 -0.17
C PHE A 165 -5.98 18.32 -1.45
N ALA A 166 -6.19 19.63 -1.36
CA ALA A 166 -6.29 20.49 -2.54
C ALA A 166 -4.95 20.63 -3.28
N LEU A 167 -3.82 20.85 -2.58
CA LEU A 167 -2.52 21.05 -3.22
C LEU A 167 -2.05 19.81 -4.00
N PRO A 168 -2.00 18.60 -3.41
CA PRO A 168 -1.67 17.39 -4.19
C PRO A 168 -2.69 17.15 -5.31
N GLY A 169 -3.97 17.49 -5.10
CA GLY A 169 -5.01 17.36 -6.12
C GLY A 169 -4.70 18.18 -7.38
N VAL A 170 -4.30 19.44 -7.21
CA VAL A 170 -3.87 20.29 -8.34
C VAL A 170 -2.66 19.69 -9.03
N VAL A 171 -1.66 19.24 -8.26
CA VAL A 171 -0.44 18.61 -8.82
C VAL A 171 -0.79 17.36 -9.63
N SER A 172 -1.69 16.51 -9.14
CA SER A 172 -2.14 15.32 -9.87
C SER A 172 -2.82 15.68 -11.20
N ILE A 173 -3.67 16.69 -11.23
CA ILE A 173 -4.30 17.17 -12.47
C ILE A 173 -3.25 17.66 -13.45
N LEU A 174 -2.27 18.43 -13.02
CA LEU A 174 -1.18 18.92 -13.88
C LEU A 174 -0.36 17.75 -14.46
N ILE A 175 -0.06 16.73 -13.66
CA ILE A 175 0.60 15.51 -14.12
C ILE A 175 -0.27 14.78 -15.16
N GLY A 176 -1.58 14.67 -14.91
CA GLY A 176 -2.55 14.07 -15.83
C GLY A 176 -2.62 14.80 -17.18
N LEU A 177 -2.64 16.13 -17.17
CA LEU A 177 -2.58 16.95 -18.39
C LEU A 177 -1.26 16.73 -19.15
N GLY A 178 -0.13 16.67 -18.41
CA GLY A 178 1.17 16.34 -18.99
C GLY A 178 1.20 14.92 -19.60
N PHE A 179 0.56 13.95 -18.96
CA PHE A 179 0.42 12.60 -19.50
C PHE A 179 -0.44 12.58 -20.77
N ILE A 180 -1.56 13.30 -20.79
CA ILE A 180 -2.41 13.44 -21.99
C ILE A 180 -1.61 14.06 -23.16
N ALA A 181 -0.84 15.09 -22.90
CA ALA A 181 0.02 15.73 -23.92
C ALA A 181 1.08 14.73 -24.43
N PHE A 182 1.69 13.94 -23.53
CA PHE A 182 2.63 12.88 -23.90
C PHE A 182 1.97 11.81 -24.78
N VAL A 183 0.75 11.35 -24.46
CA VAL A 183 0.00 10.37 -25.26
C VAL A 183 -0.33 10.92 -26.64
N ARG A 184 -0.82 12.17 -26.72
CA ARG A 184 -1.17 12.85 -27.97
C ARG A 184 0.02 13.10 -28.87
N SER A 185 1.25 13.21 -28.33
CA SER A 185 2.47 13.35 -29.13
C SER A 185 2.85 12.09 -29.90
N GLY A 186 2.10 10.98 -29.77
CA GLY A 186 2.38 9.69 -30.41
C GLY A 186 3.54 8.90 -29.80
N ARG A 187 4.18 9.44 -28.75
CA ARG A 187 5.35 8.83 -28.08
C ARG A 187 4.99 7.72 -27.10
N ALA A 188 3.73 7.62 -26.68
CA ALA A 188 3.27 6.67 -25.66
C ALA A 188 3.07 5.22 -26.18
N ARG A 189 3.55 4.90 -27.37
CA ARG A 189 3.38 3.55 -27.95
C ARG A 189 4.11 2.51 -27.08
N PRO A 190 3.46 1.36 -26.75
CA PRO A 190 4.15 0.28 -26.08
C PRO A 190 5.29 -0.23 -26.96
N PRO A 191 6.40 -0.71 -26.40
CA PRO A 191 7.43 -1.40 -27.16
C PRO A 191 6.85 -2.67 -27.79
N GLU A 192 7.43 -3.11 -28.90
CA GLU A 192 7.09 -4.41 -29.49
C GLU A 192 7.30 -5.52 -28.47
N ALA A 193 6.38 -6.48 -28.43
CA ALA A 193 6.41 -7.58 -27.47
C ALA A 193 7.69 -8.39 -27.66
N THR A 194 8.58 -8.34 -26.68
CA THR A 194 9.72 -9.28 -26.59
C THR A 194 9.23 -10.66 -26.19
N ALA A 195 9.95 -11.70 -26.62
CA ALA A 195 9.62 -13.10 -26.35
C ALA A 195 9.29 -13.34 -24.85
N ARG A 196 8.15 -13.95 -24.59
CA ARG A 196 7.70 -14.32 -23.26
C ARG A 196 8.71 -15.31 -22.64
N GLU A 197 9.14 -15.07 -21.39
CA GLU A 197 9.71 -16.13 -20.56
C GLU A 197 8.75 -17.33 -20.51
N LYS A 198 9.32 -18.55 -20.37
CA LYS A 198 8.53 -19.80 -20.34
C LYS A 198 7.39 -19.66 -19.32
N ALA A 199 6.16 -19.59 -19.80
CA ALA A 199 4.97 -19.53 -18.97
C ALA A 199 4.81 -20.85 -18.18
N LEU A 200 4.42 -20.74 -16.93
CA LEU A 200 4.07 -21.91 -16.12
C LEU A 200 2.80 -22.53 -16.71
N VAL A 201 2.89 -23.78 -17.17
CA VAL A 201 1.76 -24.51 -17.74
C VAL A 201 1.06 -25.27 -16.60
N GLY A 202 -0.06 -24.74 -16.11
CA GLY A 202 -0.82 -25.32 -15.00
C GLY A 202 -0.36 -24.88 -13.60
N PHE A 203 -1.12 -25.27 -12.58
CA PHE A 203 -0.80 -24.98 -11.19
C PHE A 203 0.33 -25.88 -10.68
N ALA A 204 1.28 -25.29 -9.95
CA ALA A 204 2.41 -26.03 -9.38
C ALA A 204 1.95 -27.04 -8.29
N PRO A 205 2.69 -28.13 -8.05
CA PRO A 205 2.39 -29.08 -6.97
C PRO A 205 2.21 -28.40 -5.61
N GLY A 206 1.16 -28.77 -4.87
CA GLY A 206 0.87 -28.17 -3.56
C GLY A 206 0.19 -26.80 -3.62
N TRP A 207 -0.22 -26.31 -4.77
CA TRP A 207 -0.82 -24.98 -4.97
C TRP A 207 -2.03 -24.68 -4.06
N LYS A 208 -2.90 -25.66 -3.78
CA LYS A 208 -4.07 -25.45 -2.89
C LYS A 208 -3.63 -25.02 -1.49
N ARG A 209 -2.64 -25.71 -0.93
CA ARG A 209 -2.07 -25.36 0.38
C ARG A 209 -1.30 -24.04 0.35
N ALA A 210 -0.57 -23.78 -0.73
CA ALA A 210 0.15 -22.54 -0.93
C ALA A 210 -0.81 -21.34 -1.07
N LEU A 211 -1.90 -21.46 -1.84
CA LEU A 211 -2.92 -20.41 -1.97
C LEU A 211 -3.71 -20.18 -0.67
N LEU A 212 -4.01 -21.25 0.10
CA LEU A 212 -4.62 -21.08 1.43
C LEU A 212 -3.67 -20.31 2.37
N SER A 213 -2.40 -20.72 2.42
CA SER A 213 -1.37 -19.99 3.19
C SER A 213 -1.27 -18.53 2.72
N LEU A 214 -1.20 -18.29 1.42
CA LEU A 214 -1.16 -16.93 0.85
C LEU A 214 -2.40 -16.10 1.22
N ALA A 215 -3.59 -16.68 1.17
CA ALA A 215 -4.83 -15.98 1.54
C ALA A 215 -4.82 -15.57 3.03
N LEU A 216 -4.40 -16.47 3.93
CA LEU A 216 -4.30 -16.20 5.36
C LEU A 216 -3.20 -15.17 5.67
N VAL A 217 -2.01 -15.28 5.03
CA VAL A 217 -0.93 -14.30 5.14
C VAL A 217 -1.41 -12.92 4.64
N THR A 218 -2.17 -12.90 3.54
CA THR A 218 -2.71 -11.66 2.97
C THR A 218 -3.77 -11.04 3.88
N ALA A 219 -4.66 -11.84 4.46
CA ALA A 219 -5.70 -11.35 5.37
C ALA A 219 -5.08 -10.78 6.65
N ALA A 220 -4.26 -11.57 7.37
CA ALA A 220 -3.62 -11.10 8.60
C ALA A 220 -2.62 -9.96 8.33
N GLY A 221 -1.84 -10.05 7.24
CA GLY A 221 -0.92 -8.99 6.83
C GLY A 221 -1.63 -7.72 6.40
N GLY A 222 -2.77 -7.82 5.71
CA GLY A 222 -3.62 -6.68 5.35
C GLY A 222 -4.22 -5.98 6.57
N PHE A 223 -4.61 -6.76 7.59
CA PHE A 223 -5.06 -6.25 8.88
C PHE A 223 -3.97 -5.42 9.57
N VAL A 224 -2.76 -5.98 9.68
CA VAL A 224 -1.61 -5.31 10.31
C VAL A 224 -1.16 -4.10 9.48
N PHE A 225 -0.93 -4.28 8.18
CA PHE A 225 -0.43 -3.23 7.29
C PHE A 225 -1.40 -2.04 7.21
N GLY A 226 -2.69 -2.31 7.00
CA GLY A 226 -3.72 -1.28 6.85
C GLY A 226 -3.87 -0.44 8.11
N ALA A 227 -3.89 -1.06 9.30
CA ALA A 227 -3.95 -0.33 10.56
C ALA A 227 -2.66 0.44 10.84
N MET A 228 -1.48 -0.20 10.73
CA MET A 228 -0.21 0.46 11.06
C MET A 228 0.08 1.66 10.16
N THR A 229 -0.10 1.54 8.84
CA THR A 229 0.13 2.66 7.92
C THR A 229 -0.83 3.83 8.14
N PHE A 230 -2.04 3.57 8.62
CA PHE A 230 -3.01 4.61 8.94
C PHE A 230 -2.78 5.24 10.32
N ILE A 231 -2.44 4.45 11.34
CA ILE A 231 -2.44 4.88 12.75
C ILE A 231 -1.10 5.50 13.18
N ILE A 232 0.04 5.05 12.66
CA ILE A 232 1.37 5.49 13.10
C ILE A 232 1.54 7.02 13.09
N PRO A 233 1.07 7.80 12.10
CA PRO A 233 1.20 9.25 12.14
C PRO A 233 0.54 9.88 13.38
N ARG A 234 -0.63 9.38 13.81
CA ARG A 234 -1.33 9.85 15.02
C ARG A 234 -0.72 9.28 16.29
N LEU A 235 -0.30 8.03 16.27
CA LEU A 235 0.42 7.41 17.38
C LEU A 235 1.66 8.24 17.77
N PHE A 236 2.43 8.71 16.79
CA PHE A 236 3.60 9.56 17.05
C PHE A 236 3.24 10.91 17.66
N GLU A 237 2.14 11.53 17.21
CA GLU A 237 1.65 12.78 17.82
C GLU A 237 1.28 12.63 19.31
N VAL A 238 0.75 11.48 19.69
CA VAL A 238 0.26 11.24 21.05
C VAL A 238 1.33 10.66 21.97
N SER A 239 2.22 9.80 21.43
CA SER A 239 3.12 8.96 22.25
C SER A 239 4.59 9.40 22.18
N MET A 240 4.89 10.55 21.56
CA MET A 240 6.26 11.06 21.45
C MET A 240 6.42 12.51 21.98
N PRO A 241 5.82 12.88 23.15
CA PRO A 241 5.81 14.28 23.61
C PRO A 241 7.21 14.81 23.94
N ASN A 242 8.16 13.96 24.35
CA ASN A 242 9.53 14.36 24.64
C ASN A 242 10.41 14.48 23.39
N VAL A 243 9.94 14.00 22.22
CA VAL A 243 10.63 14.17 20.92
C VAL A 243 10.13 15.41 20.23
N SER A 244 8.81 15.51 20.02
CA SER A 244 8.15 16.68 19.46
C SER A 244 6.64 16.60 19.60
N VAL A 245 6.03 17.76 19.80
CA VAL A 245 4.58 17.98 19.68
C VAL A 245 4.20 18.61 18.35
N ASP A 246 5.19 18.95 17.53
CA ASP A 246 4.99 19.54 16.19
C ASP A 246 4.49 18.48 15.20
N VAL A 247 3.38 18.80 14.55
CA VAL A 247 2.70 17.91 13.59
C VAL A 247 3.55 17.65 12.34
N ALA A 248 4.40 18.60 11.92
CA ALA A 248 5.33 18.41 10.81
C ALA A 248 6.44 17.44 11.20
N VAL A 249 7.03 17.58 12.39
CA VAL A 249 8.10 16.69 12.89
C VAL A 249 7.59 15.25 13.03
N THR A 250 6.42 15.04 13.65
CA THR A 250 5.84 13.69 13.77
C THR A 250 5.47 13.09 12.41
N GLY A 251 5.06 13.93 11.45
CA GLY A 251 4.87 13.55 10.05
C GLY A 251 6.17 13.12 9.36
N MET A 252 7.29 13.85 9.59
CA MET A 252 8.62 13.48 9.08
C MET A 252 9.10 12.14 9.67
N LEU A 253 8.88 11.92 10.96
CA LEU A 253 9.26 10.65 11.61
C LEU A 253 8.49 9.47 11.04
N ALA A 254 7.17 9.61 10.83
CA ALA A 254 6.37 8.57 10.18
C ALA A 254 6.84 8.32 8.73
N ALA A 255 7.15 9.38 8.00
CA ALA A 255 7.71 9.28 6.64
C ALA A 255 9.07 8.54 6.63
N ALA A 256 9.96 8.84 7.58
CA ALA A 256 11.26 8.17 7.70
C ALA A 256 11.09 6.67 7.95
N VAL A 257 10.13 6.27 8.81
CA VAL A 257 9.79 4.86 9.04
C VAL A 257 9.34 4.19 7.75
N TYR A 258 8.38 4.77 7.02
CA TYR A 258 7.86 4.16 5.79
C TYR A 258 8.88 4.15 4.66
N ALA A 259 9.67 5.21 4.50
CA ALA A 259 10.73 5.27 3.50
C ALA A 259 11.79 4.19 3.76
N THR A 260 12.23 4.04 5.01
CA THR A 260 13.20 2.99 5.38
C THR A 260 12.63 1.60 5.14
N ALA A 261 11.37 1.37 5.57
CA ALA A 261 10.68 0.10 5.36
C ALA A 261 10.49 -0.24 3.87
N ALA A 262 10.32 0.76 3.00
CA ALA A 262 10.23 0.55 1.55
C ALA A 262 11.49 -0.11 0.97
N PHE A 263 12.68 0.27 1.45
CA PHE A 263 13.92 -0.35 1.01
C PHE A 263 14.11 -1.80 1.51
N ALA A 264 13.47 -2.17 2.63
CA ALA A 264 13.47 -3.54 3.11
C ALA A 264 12.89 -4.53 2.08
N GLN A 265 11.95 -4.09 1.25
CA GLN A 265 11.38 -4.91 0.18
C GLN A 265 12.44 -5.31 -0.87
N LEU A 266 13.36 -4.41 -1.22
CA LEU A 266 14.45 -4.71 -2.14
C LEU A 266 15.41 -5.74 -1.55
N PHE A 267 15.71 -5.61 -0.25
CA PHE A 267 16.57 -6.53 0.47
C PHE A 267 15.93 -7.93 0.57
N VAL A 268 14.68 -8.00 0.99
CA VAL A 268 13.93 -9.26 1.08
C VAL A 268 13.73 -9.89 -0.30
N GLY A 269 13.43 -9.09 -1.33
CA GLY A 269 13.35 -9.53 -2.72
C GLY A 269 14.63 -10.25 -3.17
N ASN A 270 15.80 -9.65 -2.92
CA ASN A 270 17.09 -10.27 -3.25
C ASN A 270 17.38 -11.57 -2.44
N ILE A 271 16.85 -11.68 -1.22
CA ILE A 271 16.98 -12.90 -0.41
C ILE A 271 16.14 -14.02 -0.99
N ILE A 272 14.88 -13.78 -1.36
CA ILE A 272 13.98 -14.82 -1.90
C ILE A 272 14.36 -15.31 -3.30
N ASP A 273 15.20 -14.53 -4.02
CA ASP A 273 15.81 -14.99 -5.28
C ASP A 273 16.94 -16.02 -5.05
N LYS A 274 17.52 -16.07 -3.84
CA LYS A 274 18.69 -16.88 -3.50
C LYS A 274 18.42 -17.94 -2.43
N ARG A 275 17.26 -17.88 -1.76
CA ARG A 275 16.91 -18.74 -0.63
C ARG A 275 15.50 -19.31 -0.79
N PRO A 276 15.21 -20.49 -0.23
CA PRO A 276 13.85 -21.01 -0.20
C PRO A 276 12.88 -20.02 0.46
N ILE A 277 11.71 -19.86 -0.14
CA ILE A 277 10.76 -18.80 0.25
C ILE A 277 10.16 -19.02 1.65
N LYS A 278 9.93 -20.29 2.05
CA LYS A 278 9.29 -20.62 3.33
C LYS A 278 10.09 -20.14 4.54
N PRO A 279 11.39 -20.46 4.72
CA PRO A 279 12.14 -19.96 5.87
C PRO A 279 12.21 -18.43 5.91
N VAL A 280 12.33 -17.76 4.75
CA VAL A 280 12.32 -16.28 4.68
C VAL A 280 10.97 -15.74 5.15
N LEU A 281 9.86 -16.30 4.67
CA LEU A 281 8.52 -15.91 5.11
C LEU A 281 8.33 -16.13 6.61
N VAL A 282 8.75 -17.27 7.15
CA VAL A 282 8.63 -17.59 8.59
C VAL A 282 9.45 -16.59 9.42
N THR A 283 10.68 -16.27 9.01
CA THR A 283 11.52 -15.26 9.70
C THR A 283 10.85 -13.90 9.73
N VAL A 284 10.34 -13.43 8.58
CA VAL A 284 9.64 -12.14 8.46
C VAL A 284 8.34 -12.17 9.26
N ALA A 285 7.60 -13.27 9.25
CA ALA A 285 6.36 -13.43 10.00
C ALA A 285 6.60 -13.42 11.52
N LEU A 286 7.64 -14.10 12.02
CA LEU A 286 7.98 -14.14 13.46
C LEU A 286 8.38 -12.76 14.01
N GLY A 287 9.06 -11.95 13.21
CA GLY A 287 9.46 -10.61 13.63
C GLY A 287 8.28 -9.68 13.87
N GLN A 288 7.18 -9.84 13.15
CA GLN A 288 6.04 -8.91 13.25
C GLN A 288 5.36 -8.91 14.62
N PRO A 289 4.83 -10.03 15.16
CA PRO A 289 4.14 -10.00 16.45
C PRO A 289 5.07 -9.57 17.59
N VAL A 290 6.34 -9.95 17.56
CA VAL A 290 7.32 -9.58 18.59
C VAL A 290 7.60 -8.07 18.56
N LEU A 291 7.92 -7.53 17.38
CA LEU A 291 8.29 -6.11 17.27
C LEU A 291 7.09 -5.18 17.44
N ILE A 292 5.90 -5.56 16.98
CA ILE A 292 4.67 -4.80 17.21
C ILE A 292 4.31 -4.83 18.71
N GLY A 293 4.47 -5.98 19.37
CA GLY A 293 4.26 -6.09 20.82
C GLY A 293 5.25 -5.22 21.62
N VAL A 294 6.53 -5.21 21.22
CA VAL A 294 7.54 -4.31 21.82
C VAL A 294 7.16 -2.85 21.58
N MET A 295 6.79 -2.50 20.35
CA MET A 295 6.37 -1.14 19.99
C MET A 295 5.20 -0.64 20.84
N ALA A 296 4.23 -1.52 21.16
CA ALA A 296 3.07 -1.18 21.97
C ALA A 296 3.42 -0.64 23.37
N LEU A 297 4.57 -1.04 23.91
CA LEU A 297 5.04 -0.69 25.24
C LEU A 297 6.05 0.48 25.26
N GLN A 298 6.32 1.09 24.13
CA GLN A 298 7.33 2.15 24.00
C GLN A 298 6.71 3.53 23.82
N ALA A 299 7.49 4.55 24.15
CA ALA A 299 7.22 5.96 23.89
C ALA A 299 8.47 6.63 23.30
N ASP A 300 8.30 7.82 22.77
CA ASP A 300 9.38 8.70 22.30
C ASP A 300 10.37 8.01 21.34
N TYR A 301 11.69 8.18 21.52
CA TYR A 301 12.72 7.60 20.64
C TYR A 301 12.70 6.07 20.61
N ALA A 302 12.33 5.42 21.70
CA ALA A 302 12.21 3.97 21.76
C ALA A 302 11.01 3.48 20.89
N LEU A 303 9.90 4.21 20.91
CA LEU A 303 8.76 3.95 20.03
C LEU A 303 9.17 4.12 18.56
N PHE A 304 9.88 5.20 18.23
CA PHE A 304 10.34 5.43 16.86
C PHE A 304 11.22 4.28 16.35
N ALA A 305 12.21 3.86 17.14
CA ALA A 305 13.10 2.76 16.78
C ALA A 305 12.36 1.42 16.63
N ALA A 306 11.46 1.11 17.59
CA ALA A 306 10.65 -0.11 17.54
C ALA A 306 9.71 -0.12 16.32
N THR A 307 9.09 1.03 16.00
CA THR A 307 8.22 1.20 14.83
C THR A 307 8.99 1.02 13.54
N MET A 308 10.21 1.56 13.43
CA MET A 308 11.07 1.41 12.26
C MET A 308 11.41 -0.07 12.02
N LEU A 309 11.76 -0.80 13.07
CA LEU A 309 12.03 -2.23 12.99
C LEU A 309 10.76 -3.01 12.62
N ALA A 310 9.64 -2.78 13.30
CA ALA A 310 8.37 -3.47 13.02
C ALA A 310 7.93 -3.27 11.56
N MET A 311 7.95 -2.03 11.06
CA MET A 311 7.54 -1.72 9.68
C MET A 311 8.49 -2.31 8.64
N THR A 312 9.77 -2.48 8.94
CA THR A 312 10.73 -3.21 8.08
C THR A 312 10.27 -4.64 7.82
N PHE A 313 9.77 -5.35 8.85
CA PHE A 313 9.24 -6.70 8.71
C PHE A 313 7.86 -6.70 8.03
N VAL A 314 6.99 -5.75 8.33
CA VAL A 314 5.67 -5.62 7.69
C VAL A 314 5.80 -5.39 6.18
N PHE A 315 6.65 -4.45 5.75
CA PHE A 315 6.89 -4.19 4.32
C PHE A 315 7.67 -5.31 3.65
N GLY A 316 8.60 -5.94 4.36
CA GLY A 316 9.38 -7.08 3.85
C GLY A 316 8.53 -8.29 3.45
N GLN A 317 7.30 -8.42 3.96
CA GLN A 317 6.37 -9.48 3.59
C GLN A 317 5.82 -9.34 2.16
N ILE A 318 5.73 -8.11 1.63
CA ILE A 318 5.05 -7.83 0.36
C ILE A 318 5.69 -8.59 -0.81
N PRO A 319 7.00 -8.50 -1.09
CA PRO A 319 7.62 -9.22 -2.20
C PRO A 319 7.52 -10.74 -2.06
N ILE A 320 7.46 -11.27 -0.82
CA ILE A 320 7.33 -12.71 -0.59
C ILE A 320 5.97 -13.20 -1.08
N THR A 321 4.89 -12.48 -0.76
CA THR A 321 3.54 -12.85 -1.18
C THR A 321 3.34 -12.76 -2.69
N ASP A 322 4.00 -11.82 -3.36
CA ASP A 322 3.97 -11.67 -4.81
C ASP A 322 4.78 -12.80 -5.50
N ALA A 323 5.93 -13.16 -4.94
CA ALA A 323 6.74 -14.27 -5.41
C ALA A 323 6.02 -15.62 -5.24
N LEU A 324 5.31 -15.86 -4.12
CA LEU A 324 4.49 -17.06 -3.92
C LEU A 324 3.45 -17.20 -5.01
N LEU A 325 2.74 -16.11 -5.34
CA LEU A 325 1.73 -16.12 -6.40
C LEU A 325 2.35 -16.51 -7.73
N SER A 326 3.50 -15.93 -8.10
CA SER A 326 4.17 -16.23 -9.37
C SER A 326 4.68 -17.66 -9.49
N ARG A 327 5.04 -18.31 -8.35
CA ARG A 327 5.58 -19.69 -8.33
C ARG A 327 4.52 -20.77 -8.36
N TYR A 328 3.29 -20.50 -7.91
CA TYR A 328 2.24 -21.52 -7.78
C TYR A 328 1.08 -21.36 -8.77
N VAL A 329 0.92 -20.15 -9.34
CA VAL A 329 -0.23 -19.81 -10.19
C VAL A 329 0.21 -19.63 -11.64
N PRO A 330 -0.41 -20.35 -12.60
CA PRO A 330 -0.09 -20.20 -14.01
C PRO A 330 -0.49 -18.81 -14.52
N ASP A 331 0.17 -18.33 -15.56
CA ASP A 331 0.05 -16.96 -16.08
C ASP A 331 -1.39 -16.57 -16.43
N GLU A 332 -2.18 -17.51 -16.94
CA GLU A 332 -3.60 -17.30 -17.29
C GLU A 332 -4.50 -16.97 -16.11
N TRP A 333 -4.14 -17.46 -14.89
CA TRP A 333 -4.87 -17.24 -13.64
C TRP A 333 -4.26 -16.15 -12.76
N ARG A 334 -3.01 -15.76 -13.02
CA ARG A 334 -2.22 -14.87 -12.15
C ARG A 334 -2.91 -13.54 -11.88
N THR A 335 -3.44 -12.89 -12.92
CA THR A 335 -4.14 -11.61 -12.78
C THR A 335 -5.41 -11.74 -11.93
N LYS A 336 -6.17 -12.83 -12.10
CA LYS A 336 -7.40 -13.07 -11.31
C LYS A 336 -7.08 -13.29 -9.84
N VAL A 337 -6.07 -14.13 -9.54
CA VAL A 337 -5.64 -14.40 -8.15
C VAL A 337 -5.04 -13.16 -7.50
N LEU A 338 -4.26 -12.37 -8.26
CA LEU A 338 -3.71 -11.10 -7.79
C LEU A 338 -4.82 -10.10 -7.45
N SER A 339 -5.87 -10.00 -8.27
CA SER A 339 -7.01 -9.11 -7.98
C SER A 339 -7.76 -9.53 -6.73
N VAL A 340 -7.98 -10.83 -6.51
CA VAL A 340 -8.61 -11.35 -5.29
C VAL A 340 -7.73 -11.08 -4.07
N LYS A 341 -6.40 -11.33 -4.18
CA LYS A 341 -5.42 -11.00 -3.14
C LYS A 341 -5.48 -9.52 -2.75
N PHE A 342 -5.49 -8.63 -3.75
CA PHE A 342 -5.52 -7.18 -3.54
C PHE A 342 -6.82 -6.74 -2.85
N MET A 343 -7.97 -7.22 -3.33
CA MET A 343 -9.26 -6.96 -2.71
C MET A 343 -9.31 -7.47 -1.26
N LEU A 344 -8.85 -8.69 -1.01
CA LEU A 344 -8.79 -9.29 0.34
C LEU A 344 -7.94 -8.42 1.28
N ASN A 345 -6.76 -8.01 0.85
CA ASN A 345 -5.85 -7.17 1.63
C ASN A 345 -6.52 -5.84 2.05
N LEU A 346 -7.19 -5.17 1.13
CA LEU A 346 -7.80 -3.86 1.39
C LEU A 346 -9.07 -3.95 2.23
N VAL A 347 -9.94 -4.94 1.98
CA VAL A 347 -11.14 -5.15 2.79
C VAL A 347 -10.78 -5.51 4.22
N ILE A 348 -9.81 -6.38 4.43
CA ILE A 348 -9.35 -6.73 5.78
C ILE A 348 -8.62 -5.55 6.43
N GLY A 349 -7.85 -4.76 5.68
CA GLY A 349 -7.27 -3.50 6.16
C GLY A 349 -8.33 -2.49 6.62
N ALA A 350 -9.43 -2.38 5.90
CA ALA A 350 -10.58 -1.56 6.32
C ALA A 350 -11.22 -2.05 7.63
N MET A 351 -11.35 -3.38 7.81
CA MET A 351 -11.82 -3.97 9.09
C MET A 351 -10.85 -3.66 10.23
N ALA A 352 -9.55 -3.62 9.99
CA ALA A 352 -8.57 -3.24 11.01
C ALA A 352 -8.76 -1.80 11.49
N LEU A 353 -9.11 -0.88 10.59
CA LEU A 353 -9.44 0.50 10.97
C LEU A 353 -10.70 0.58 11.84
N LEU A 354 -11.75 -0.19 11.51
CA LEU A 354 -12.95 -0.26 12.34
C LEU A 354 -12.66 -0.87 13.72
N THR A 355 -11.78 -1.86 13.80
CA THR A 355 -11.30 -2.43 15.07
C THR A 355 -10.56 -1.38 15.90
N ALA A 356 -9.64 -0.64 15.29
CA ALA A 356 -8.92 0.45 15.95
C ALA A 356 -9.87 1.55 16.45
N ARG A 357 -10.82 1.96 15.61
CA ARG A 357 -11.90 2.90 16.03
C ARG A 357 -12.65 2.40 17.24
N PHE A 358 -13.08 1.14 17.23
CA PHE A 358 -13.83 0.56 18.36
C PHE A 358 -13.02 0.60 19.65
N ILE A 359 -11.75 0.20 19.62
CA ILE A 359 -10.86 0.22 20.79
C ILE A 359 -10.70 1.65 21.31
N LEU A 360 -10.34 2.59 20.44
CA LEU A 360 -10.10 3.98 20.83
C LEU A 360 -11.38 4.66 21.37
N ALA A 361 -12.53 4.42 20.75
CA ALA A 361 -13.82 4.96 21.20
C ALA A 361 -14.34 4.33 22.52
N SER A 362 -13.88 3.13 22.87
CA SER A 362 -14.20 2.45 24.14
C SER A 362 -13.26 2.84 25.28
N GLY A 363 -12.40 3.85 25.09
CA GLY A 363 -11.43 4.29 26.10
C GLY A 363 -10.14 3.47 26.12
N GLY A 364 -9.95 2.53 25.17
CA GLY A 364 -8.67 1.85 24.97
C GLY A 364 -7.65 2.79 24.30
N GLY A 365 -6.38 2.67 24.67
CA GLY A 365 -5.29 3.45 24.05
C GLY A 365 -4.71 2.82 22.79
N PHE A 366 -3.77 3.53 22.16
CA PHE A 366 -2.99 3.00 21.05
C PHE A 366 -2.19 1.75 21.41
N GLU A 367 -1.76 1.62 22.68
CA GLU A 367 -1.16 0.39 23.21
C GLU A 367 -2.06 -0.83 22.95
N THR A 368 -3.34 -0.75 23.33
CA THR A 368 -4.31 -1.83 23.11
C THR A 368 -4.48 -2.13 21.62
N VAL A 369 -4.52 -1.11 20.75
CA VAL A 369 -4.58 -1.30 19.30
C VAL A 369 -3.35 -2.07 18.82
N MET A 370 -2.14 -1.66 19.23
CA MET A 370 -0.90 -2.35 18.83
C MET A 370 -0.82 -3.79 19.33
N MET A 371 -1.29 -4.06 20.57
CA MET A 371 -1.37 -5.42 21.10
C MET A 371 -2.32 -6.31 20.30
N VAL A 372 -3.47 -5.78 19.86
CA VAL A 372 -4.40 -6.50 18.97
C VAL A 372 -3.74 -6.79 17.62
N LEU A 373 -2.98 -5.83 17.06
CA LEU A 373 -2.23 -6.04 15.82
C LEU A 373 -1.11 -7.06 15.98
N ALA A 374 -0.40 -7.06 17.12
CA ALA A 374 0.61 -8.08 17.44
C ALA A 374 -0.01 -9.47 17.52
N PHE A 375 -1.18 -9.60 18.15
CA PHE A 375 -1.92 -10.85 18.19
C PHE A 375 -2.38 -11.31 16.81
N ALA A 376 -2.93 -10.41 15.99
CA ALA A 376 -3.32 -10.70 14.61
C ALA A 376 -2.11 -11.14 13.75
N ALA A 377 -0.92 -10.58 13.99
CA ALA A 377 0.32 -10.96 13.31
C ALA A 377 0.75 -12.42 13.61
N VAL A 378 0.33 -13.02 14.73
CA VAL A 378 0.52 -14.45 14.99
C VAL A 378 -0.17 -15.30 13.92
N GLY A 379 -1.30 -14.83 13.38
CA GLY A 379 -1.96 -15.47 12.23
C GLY A 379 -1.08 -15.55 10.99
N ILE A 380 -0.19 -14.56 10.78
CA ILE A 380 0.80 -14.58 9.67
C ILE A 380 1.80 -15.71 9.91
N VAL A 381 2.27 -15.90 11.16
CA VAL A 381 3.20 -16.97 11.53
C VAL A 381 2.57 -18.34 11.27
N ILE A 382 1.35 -18.56 11.75
CA ILE A 382 0.61 -19.82 11.55
C ILE A 382 0.47 -20.12 10.05
N ALA A 383 0.06 -19.11 9.28
CA ALA A 383 -0.11 -19.23 7.83
C ALA A 383 1.24 -19.51 7.11
N ALA A 384 2.33 -18.87 7.53
CA ALA A 384 3.67 -19.11 6.99
C ALA A 384 4.15 -20.55 7.25
N LEU A 385 3.87 -21.10 8.43
CA LEU A 385 4.18 -22.49 8.77
C LEU A 385 3.39 -23.50 7.93
N MET A 386 2.17 -23.13 7.50
CA MET A 386 1.34 -23.96 6.61
C MET A 386 1.89 -24.05 5.19
N LEU A 387 2.78 -23.14 4.75
CA LEU A 387 3.34 -23.17 3.41
C LEU A 387 4.07 -24.50 3.17
N PRO A 388 3.97 -25.16 1.98
CA PRO A 388 4.75 -26.35 1.65
C PRO A 388 6.25 -26.14 1.87
N ALA A 389 6.96 -27.19 2.31
CA ALA A 389 8.40 -27.11 2.61
C ALA A 389 9.25 -26.86 1.36
N ARG A 390 8.83 -27.40 0.21
CA ARG A 390 9.43 -27.16 -1.11
C ARG A 390 8.40 -26.43 -1.97
N ALA A 391 8.76 -25.26 -2.48
CA ALA A 391 7.97 -24.59 -3.53
C ALA A 391 8.16 -25.38 -4.84
N GLY A 392 7.10 -25.55 -5.63
CA GLY A 392 7.13 -26.43 -6.81
C GLY A 392 8.19 -26.09 -7.87
N ALA A 393 8.76 -24.86 -7.84
CA ALA A 393 9.86 -24.46 -8.73
C ALA A 393 11.26 -24.61 -8.09
N ASP A 394 11.38 -24.72 -6.77
CA ASP A 394 12.68 -24.92 -6.10
C ASP A 394 13.27 -26.31 -6.42
N GLY A 395 12.42 -27.29 -6.83
CA GLY A 395 12.87 -28.58 -7.34
C GLY A 395 13.46 -28.58 -8.74
N ALA A 396 13.22 -27.51 -9.52
CA ALA A 396 13.79 -27.38 -10.87
C ALA A 396 15.17 -26.68 -10.85
N PHE A 397 15.49 -25.91 -9.79
CA PHE A 397 16.80 -25.29 -9.65
C PHE A 397 17.88 -26.23 -9.09
N ASP A 398 17.50 -27.21 -8.23
CA ASP A 398 18.43 -28.19 -7.70
C ASP A 398 18.88 -29.24 -8.74
N THR A 399 18.11 -29.44 -9.82
CA THR A 399 18.52 -30.38 -10.89
C THR A 399 19.42 -29.73 -11.94
N ALA A 400 19.40 -28.39 -12.07
CA ALA A 400 20.27 -27.64 -13.00
C ALA A 400 21.66 -27.32 -12.41
N ALA A 401 21.84 -27.48 -11.10
CA ALA A 401 23.13 -27.29 -10.43
C ALA A 401 23.87 -28.66 -10.19
N ALA A 402 23.25 -29.75 -10.61
CA ALA A 402 23.81 -31.11 -10.48
C ALA A 402 24.21 -31.77 -11.82
N GLU A 403 24.08 -31.05 -12.95
CA GLU A 403 24.63 -31.34 -14.25
C GLU A 403 25.71 -30.26 -14.61
#